data_9b00d396f8f42941973c6123a2dad395
#
_entry.id   9b00d396f8f42941973c6123a2dad395
#
_cell.length_a   1.000
_cell.length_b   1.000
_cell.length_c   1.000
_cell.angle_alpha   90.00
_cell.angle_beta   90.00
_cell.angle_gamma   90.00
#
_symmetry.space_group_name_H-M   'P 1'
#
loop_
_entity.id
_entity.type
_entity.pdbx_description
1 polymer ?
#
loop_
_entity_poly.entity_id
_entity_poly.type
_entity_poly.pdbx_seq_one_letter_code
_entity_poly.pdbx_strand_id
1 'polypeptide(L)'
;LLEHPGLADRHGEALVQLPAVEPQLAALRAAILDATIHAPDLDKAALAHTLASTGLSALVEDVRRSTRLRYSFTLAGTGFAQASEHFGLVLGNLIARRRIEDELTEVTLRLRDTMDENDYAAQNSLIAERQRVNDLLLELAARERGDE
;
A
#
# COMPACT_ATOMS: atom_id res chain seq x y z
N LEU A 1 -5.11 -7.66 0.03
CA LEU A 1 -4.79 -8.79 -0.87
C LEU A 1 -5.16 -10.14 -0.24
N LEU A 2 -4.82 -10.40 1.02
CA LEU A 2 -5.08 -11.68 1.69
C LEU A 2 -6.59 -12.01 1.81
N GLU A 3 -7.44 -11.01 1.95
CA GLU A 3 -8.91 -11.20 2.00
C GLU A 3 -9.56 -11.18 0.60
N HIS A 4 -8.97 -10.45 -0.33
CA HIS A 4 -9.46 -10.28 -1.70
C HIS A 4 -8.29 -10.45 -2.69
N PRO A 5 -7.91 -11.69 -3.05
CA PRO A 5 -6.79 -11.96 -3.96
C PRO A 5 -6.92 -11.28 -5.32
N GLY A 6 -8.11 -11.19 -5.88
CA GLY A 6 -8.38 -10.52 -7.15
C GLY A 6 -7.98 -9.04 -7.20
N LEU A 7 -7.71 -8.40 -6.05
CA LEU A 7 -7.12 -7.06 -6.02
C LEU A 7 -5.70 -7.04 -6.58
N ALA A 8 -4.95 -8.14 -6.43
CA ALA A 8 -3.60 -8.25 -6.99
C ALA A 8 -3.62 -8.32 -8.52
N ASP A 9 -4.62 -9.01 -9.11
CA ASP A 9 -4.82 -9.03 -10.56
C ASP A 9 -5.18 -7.62 -11.07
N ARG A 10 -6.14 -6.96 -10.42
CA ARG A 10 -6.65 -5.65 -10.86
C ARG A 10 -5.67 -4.49 -10.65
N HIS A 11 -4.83 -4.54 -9.63
CA HIS A 11 -3.93 -3.46 -9.23
C HIS A 11 -2.44 -3.86 -9.26
N GLY A 12 -2.09 -4.94 -9.94
CA GLY A 12 -0.75 -5.52 -9.94
C GLY A 12 0.34 -4.54 -10.37
N GLU A 13 0.11 -3.77 -11.45
CA GLU A 13 1.06 -2.76 -11.93
C GLU A 13 1.35 -1.68 -10.87
N ALA A 14 0.32 -1.21 -10.20
CA ALA A 14 0.45 -0.20 -9.15
C ALA A 14 1.14 -0.78 -7.90
N LEU A 15 0.86 -2.05 -7.56
CA LEU A 15 1.52 -2.75 -6.45
C LEU A 15 3.03 -2.88 -6.65
N VAL A 16 3.48 -3.09 -7.87
CA VAL A 16 4.92 -3.18 -8.18
C VAL A 16 5.63 -1.85 -7.94
N GLN A 17 4.93 -0.71 -8.09
CA GLN A 17 5.50 0.63 -7.87
C GLN A 17 5.73 0.94 -6.38
N LEU A 18 5.08 0.22 -5.45
CA LEU A 18 5.34 0.41 -4.03
C LEU A 18 6.70 -0.20 -3.65
N PRO A 19 7.61 0.56 -3.06
CA PRO A 19 8.84 0.00 -2.53
C PRO A 19 8.52 -0.92 -1.35
N ALA A 20 9.02 -2.13 -1.40
CA ALA A 20 9.01 -3.00 -0.23
C ALA A 20 10.32 -2.78 0.53
N VAL A 21 10.24 -2.01 1.60
CA VAL A 21 11.41 -1.68 2.43
C VAL A 21 11.92 -2.92 3.15
N GLU A 22 11.01 -3.81 3.55
CA GLU A 22 11.34 -5.07 4.23
C GLU A 22 11.41 -6.23 3.23
N PRO A 23 12.53 -6.99 3.17
CA PRO A 23 12.68 -8.10 2.23
C PRO A 23 11.59 -9.17 2.35
N GLN A 24 11.10 -9.41 3.57
CA GLN A 24 10.03 -10.36 3.82
C GLN A 24 8.70 -9.91 3.20
N LEU A 25 8.34 -8.63 3.32
CA LEU A 25 7.15 -8.08 2.69
C LEU A 25 7.30 -8.04 1.16
N ALA A 26 8.50 -7.83 0.65
CA ALA A 26 8.79 -7.94 -0.78
C ALA A 26 8.54 -9.37 -1.28
N ALA A 27 9.02 -10.37 -0.55
CA ALA A 27 8.80 -11.78 -0.87
C ALA A 27 7.32 -12.15 -0.82
N LEU A 28 6.58 -11.69 0.20
CA LEU A 28 5.14 -11.92 0.31
C LEU A 28 4.37 -11.30 -0.86
N ARG A 29 4.69 -10.04 -1.21
CA ARG A 29 4.08 -9.37 -2.37
C ARG A 29 4.36 -10.13 -3.67
N ALA A 30 5.61 -10.52 -3.89
CA ALA A 30 5.99 -11.29 -5.08
C ALA A 30 5.24 -12.61 -5.17
N ALA A 31 5.14 -13.36 -4.07
CA ALA A 31 4.41 -14.62 -4.02
C ALA A 31 2.90 -14.45 -4.29
N ILE A 32 2.27 -13.35 -3.79
CA ILE A 32 0.87 -13.06 -4.08
C ILE A 32 0.67 -12.72 -5.57
N LEU A 33 1.53 -11.86 -6.13
CA LEU A 33 1.44 -11.50 -7.55
C LEU A 33 1.69 -12.69 -8.46
N ASP A 34 2.67 -13.53 -8.17
CA ASP A 34 2.94 -14.76 -8.92
C ASP A 34 1.77 -15.73 -8.87
N ALA A 35 1.17 -15.94 -7.69
CA ALA A 35 0.00 -16.77 -7.53
C ALA A 35 -1.20 -16.29 -8.37
N THR A 36 -1.44 -14.98 -8.43
CA THR A 36 -2.55 -14.40 -9.21
C THR A 36 -2.31 -14.46 -10.72
N ILE A 37 -1.07 -14.34 -11.18
CA ILE A 37 -0.72 -14.49 -12.60
C ILE A 37 -1.02 -15.92 -13.07
N HIS A 38 -0.71 -16.94 -12.24
CA HIS A 38 -0.89 -18.35 -12.60
C HIS A 38 -2.32 -18.85 -12.38
N ALA A 39 -3.11 -18.19 -11.55
CA ALA A 39 -4.49 -18.54 -11.24
C ALA A 39 -5.36 -17.25 -11.13
N PRO A 40 -5.92 -16.72 -12.23
CA PRO A 40 -6.70 -15.48 -12.23
C PRO A 40 -7.94 -15.52 -11.31
N ASP A 41 -8.54 -16.70 -11.13
CA ASP A 41 -9.71 -16.90 -10.25
C ASP A 41 -9.31 -17.37 -8.84
N LEU A 42 -8.09 -17.02 -8.40
CA LEU A 42 -7.56 -17.44 -7.11
C LEU A 42 -8.45 -16.94 -5.97
N ASP A 43 -9.03 -17.86 -5.21
CA ASP A 43 -9.75 -17.50 -3.99
C ASP A 43 -8.82 -17.39 -2.76
N LYS A 44 -9.38 -16.90 -1.66
CA LYS A 44 -8.67 -16.72 -0.40
C LYS A 44 -8.05 -18.03 0.14
N ALA A 45 -8.76 -19.15 0.00
CA ALA A 45 -8.31 -20.45 0.53
C ALA A 45 -7.14 -20.99 -0.31
N ALA A 46 -7.25 -20.89 -1.63
CA ALA A 46 -6.19 -21.29 -2.57
C ALA A 46 -4.94 -20.41 -2.39
N LEU A 47 -5.10 -19.09 -2.23
CA LEU A 47 -3.98 -18.20 -1.91
C LEU A 47 -3.31 -18.59 -0.58
N ALA A 48 -4.09 -18.83 0.47
CA ALA A 48 -3.54 -19.24 1.78
C ALA A 48 -2.74 -20.56 1.67
N HIS A 49 -3.24 -21.53 0.90
CA HIS A 49 -2.55 -22.78 0.62
C HIS A 49 -1.22 -22.55 -0.12
N THR A 50 -1.24 -21.72 -1.16
CA THR A 50 -0.02 -21.38 -1.93
C THR A 50 1.02 -20.69 -1.05
N LEU A 51 0.62 -19.71 -0.23
CA LEU A 51 1.53 -19.03 0.70
C LEU A 51 2.07 -19.97 1.78
N ALA A 52 1.27 -20.95 2.23
CA ALA A 52 1.72 -21.98 3.16
C ALA A 52 2.79 -22.89 2.53
N SER A 53 2.60 -23.30 1.28
CA SER A 53 3.57 -24.15 0.56
C SER A 53 4.90 -23.45 0.29
N THR A 54 4.92 -22.13 0.23
CA THR A 54 6.13 -21.31 0.09
C THR A 54 6.78 -20.91 1.42
N GLY A 55 6.25 -21.38 2.55
CA GLY A 55 6.80 -21.12 3.88
C GLY A 55 6.47 -19.72 4.44
N LEU A 56 5.51 -19.01 3.84
CA LEU A 56 5.16 -17.64 4.23
C LEU A 56 4.02 -17.56 5.28
N SER A 57 3.53 -18.69 5.80
CA SER A 57 2.42 -18.74 6.76
C SER A 57 2.66 -17.89 8.01
N ALA A 58 3.85 -17.99 8.61
CA ALA A 58 4.18 -17.22 9.81
C ALA A 58 4.14 -15.71 9.54
N LEU A 59 4.69 -15.29 8.40
CA LEU A 59 4.67 -13.87 7.99
C LEU A 59 3.24 -13.38 7.75
N VAL A 60 2.37 -14.17 7.11
CA VAL A 60 0.96 -13.85 6.91
C VAL A 60 0.25 -13.61 8.25
N GLU A 61 0.49 -14.48 9.24
CA GLU A 61 -0.08 -14.32 10.59
C GLU A 61 0.48 -13.10 11.32
N ASP A 62 1.76 -12.77 11.15
CA ASP A 62 2.36 -11.57 11.71
C ASP A 62 1.78 -10.30 11.09
N VAL A 63 1.61 -10.26 9.77
CA VAL A 63 0.95 -9.14 9.07
C VAL A 63 -0.49 -8.95 9.56
N ARG A 64 -1.27 -10.03 9.69
CA ARG A 64 -2.65 -9.95 10.21
C ARG A 64 -2.71 -9.41 11.64
N ARG A 65 -1.78 -9.81 12.50
CA ARG A 65 -1.71 -9.34 13.90
C ARG A 65 -1.21 -7.90 14.02
N SER A 66 -0.29 -7.49 13.17
CA SER A 66 0.32 -6.15 13.22
C SER A 66 -0.55 -5.05 12.61
N THR A 67 -1.58 -5.39 11.83
CA THR A 67 -2.44 -4.42 11.14
C THR A 67 -3.26 -3.61 12.16
N ARG A 68 -2.81 -2.37 12.41
CA ARG A 68 -3.50 -1.42 13.29
C ARG A 68 -4.55 -0.58 12.56
N LEU A 69 -4.35 -0.36 11.25
CA LEU A 69 -5.28 0.36 10.41
C LEU A 69 -6.22 -0.65 9.75
N ARG A 70 -7.52 -0.46 9.95
CA ARG A 70 -8.55 -1.26 9.29
C ARG A 70 -9.04 -0.49 8.07
N TYR A 71 -8.92 -1.11 6.93
CA TYR A 71 -9.50 -0.65 5.67
C TYR A 71 -10.54 -1.67 5.22
N SER A 72 -11.59 -1.25 4.50
CA SER A 72 -12.66 -2.15 4.02
C SER A 72 -12.11 -3.38 3.29
N PHE A 73 -11.08 -3.21 2.49
CA PHE A 73 -10.44 -4.32 1.76
C PHE A 73 -9.65 -5.30 2.66
N THR A 74 -9.54 -5.03 3.96
CA THR A 74 -9.00 -5.98 4.95
C THR A 74 -10.08 -6.76 5.69
N LEU A 75 -11.37 -6.46 5.43
CA LEU A 75 -12.52 -7.08 6.06
C LEU A 75 -13.13 -8.13 5.14
N ALA A 76 -13.33 -9.33 5.65
CA ALA A 76 -13.90 -10.45 4.88
C ALA A 76 -15.34 -10.21 4.38
N GLY A 77 -16.10 -9.35 5.06
CA GLY A 77 -17.49 -9.03 4.72
C GLY A 77 -17.67 -7.96 3.64
N THR A 78 -16.60 -7.29 3.22
CA THR A 78 -16.67 -6.22 2.21
C THR A 78 -16.83 -6.81 0.80
N GLY A 79 -17.78 -6.29 0.03
CA GLY A 79 -17.94 -6.68 -1.37
C GLY A 79 -16.72 -6.31 -2.23
N PHE A 80 -16.36 -7.15 -3.21
CA PHE A 80 -15.16 -6.96 -4.04
C PHE A 80 -15.09 -5.59 -4.73
N ALA A 81 -16.21 -5.06 -5.23
CA ALA A 81 -16.25 -3.77 -5.91
C ALA A 81 -15.83 -2.63 -4.97
N GLN A 82 -16.38 -2.58 -3.76
CA GLN A 82 -16.04 -1.61 -2.73
C GLN A 82 -14.60 -1.79 -2.25
N ALA A 83 -14.18 -3.03 -1.99
CA ALA A 83 -12.81 -3.35 -1.61
C ALA A 83 -11.80 -2.86 -2.67
N SER A 84 -12.12 -3.06 -3.95
CA SER A 84 -11.27 -2.63 -5.07
C SER A 84 -11.18 -1.11 -5.20
N GLU A 85 -12.29 -0.40 -5.05
CA GLU A 85 -12.30 1.08 -5.09
C GLU A 85 -11.46 1.66 -3.96
N HIS A 86 -11.70 1.23 -2.72
CA HIS A 86 -10.96 1.71 -1.56
C HIS A 86 -9.48 1.32 -1.60
N PHE A 87 -9.18 0.10 -2.05
CA PHE A 87 -7.80 -0.33 -2.25
C PHE A 87 -7.07 0.54 -3.27
N GLY A 88 -7.70 0.86 -4.40
CA GLY A 88 -7.15 1.74 -5.41
C GLY A 88 -6.85 3.14 -4.88
N LEU A 89 -7.76 3.72 -4.06
CA LEU A 89 -7.56 5.02 -3.42
C LEU A 89 -6.37 5.00 -2.45
N VAL A 90 -6.29 3.99 -1.58
CA VAL A 90 -5.18 3.86 -0.62
C VAL A 90 -3.86 3.65 -1.36
N LEU A 91 -3.83 2.77 -2.35
CA LEU A 91 -2.64 2.46 -3.14
C LEU A 91 -2.13 3.70 -3.90
N GLY A 92 -3.04 4.45 -4.56
CA GLY A 92 -2.71 5.70 -5.24
C GLY A 92 -2.09 6.75 -4.30
N ASN A 93 -2.65 6.89 -3.10
CA ASN A 93 -2.12 7.82 -2.09
C ASN A 93 -0.75 7.36 -1.55
N LEU A 94 -0.52 6.05 -1.38
CA LEU A 94 0.79 5.53 -0.97
C LEU A 94 1.87 5.77 -2.03
N ILE A 95 1.53 5.59 -3.31
CA ILE A 95 2.44 5.89 -4.43
C ILE A 95 2.74 7.39 -4.50
N ALA A 96 1.70 8.24 -4.39
CA ALA A 96 1.87 9.69 -4.36
C ALA A 96 2.77 10.13 -3.19
N ARG A 97 2.55 9.60 -1.98
CA ARG A 97 3.38 9.87 -0.82
C ARG A 97 4.85 9.53 -1.07
N ARG A 98 5.10 8.36 -1.68
CA ARG A 98 6.47 7.95 -2.00
C ARG A 98 7.16 8.92 -2.97
N ARG A 99 6.46 9.33 -4.02
CA ARG A 99 6.97 10.32 -4.97
C ARG A 99 7.32 11.63 -4.27
N ILE A 100 6.44 12.12 -3.40
CA ILE A 100 6.67 13.35 -2.63
C ILE A 100 7.90 13.20 -1.72
N GLU A 101 8.09 12.06 -1.07
CA GLU A 101 9.25 11.78 -0.23
C GLU A 101 10.58 11.79 -1.02
N ASP A 102 10.58 11.24 -2.23
CA ASP A 102 11.74 11.25 -3.12
C ASP A 102 12.06 12.69 -3.58
N GLU A 103 11.05 13.44 -4.06
CA GLU A 103 11.20 14.84 -4.46
C GLU A 103 11.65 15.72 -3.28
N LEU A 104 11.11 15.50 -2.08
CA LEU A 104 11.50 16.22 -0.87
C LEU A 104 12.98 15.98 -0.52
N THR A 105 13.43 14.74 -0.69
CA THR A 105 14.85 14.38 -0.47
C THR A 105 15.75 15.14 -1.44
N GLU A 106 15.39 15.16 -2.73
CA GLU A 106 16.16 15.88 -3.76
C GLU A 106 16.21 17.39 -3.52
N VAL A 107 15.06 18.00 -3.23
CA VAL A 107 14.97 19.44 -2.94
C VAL A 107 15.76 19.79 -1.68
N THR A 108 15.71 18.96 -0.64
CA THR A 108 16.46 19.17 0.60
C THR A 108 17.97 19.11 0.35
N LEU A 109 18.45 18.22 -0.49
CA LEU A 109 19.85 18.13 -0.85
C LEU A 109 20.30 19.39 -1.64
N ARG A 110 19.51 19.82 -2.64
CA ARG A 110 19.81 21.05 -3.40
C ARG A 110 19.82 22.27 -2.49
N LEU A 111 18.81 22.43 -1.63
CA LEU A 111 18.72 23.54 -0.69
C LEU A 111 19.95 23.67 0.22
N ARG A 112 20.49 22.53 0.68
CA ARG A 112 21.72 22.51 1.49
C ARG A 112 22.92 23.07 0.75
N ASP A 113 22.98 22.82 -0.57
CA ASP A 113 24.14 23.19 -1.39
C ASP A 113 24.00 24.60 -1.98
N THR A 114 22.79 25.04 -2.30
CA THR A 114 22.53 26.32 -3.01
C THR A 114 21.99 27.43 -2.12
N MET A 115 21.26 27.10 -1.02
CA MET A 115 20.51 28.03 -0.17
C MET A 115 19.52 28.89 -0.97
N ASP A 116 18.94 28.36 -2.05
CA ASP A 116 18.04 29.07 -2.96
C ASP A 116 16.62 29.21 -2.37
N GLU A 117 16.03 30.42 -2.48
CA GLU A 117 14.67 30.70 -1.98
C GLU A 117 13.59 29.86 -2.68
N ASN A 118 13.77 29.54 -3.97
CA ASN A 118 12.82 28.71 -4.71
C ASN A 118 12.83 27.26 -4.19
N ASP A 119 14.02 26.72 -3.88
CA ASP A 119 14.14 25.39 -3.30
C ASP A 119 13.53 25.35 -1.88
N TYR A 120 13.65 26.42 -1.11
CA TYR A 120 12.98 26.54 0.18
C TYR A 120 11.44 26.57 0.04
N ALA A 121 10.91 27.33 -0.92
CA ALA A 121 9.47 27.36 -1.21
C ALA A 121 8.97 25.99 -1.69
N ALA A 122 9.72 25.31 -2.56
CA ALA A 122 9.40 23.98 -3.07
C ALA A 122 9.38 22.94 -1.92
N GLN A 123 10.37 22.97 -1.02
CA GLN A 123 10.41 22.10 0.16
C GLN A 123 9.17 22.26 1.03
N ASN A 124 8.78 23.50 1.35
CA ASN A 124 7.59 23.78 2.16
C ASN A 124 6.30 23.29 1.47
N SER A 125 6.19 23.45 0.16
CA SER A 125 5.05 22.96 -0.61
C SER A 125 4.95 21.43 -0.55
N LEU A 126 6.06 20.72 -0.73
CA LEU A 126 6.10 19.24 -0.65
C LEU A 126 5.79 18.73 0.76
N ILE A 127 6.24 19.43 1.80
CA ILE A 127 5.89 19.09 3.20
C ILE A 127 4.37 19.20 3.40
N ALA A 128 3.75 20.28 2.91
CA ALA A 128 2.30 20.47 3.02
C ALA A 128 1.53 19.41 2.21
N GLU A 129 2.00 19.06 1.02
CA GLU A 129 1.40 18.01 0.19
C GLU A 129 1.50 16.63 0.86
N ARG A 130 2.66 16.27 1.41
CA ARG A 130 2.84 15.05 2.19
C ARG A 130 1.87 14.97 3.36
N GLN A 131 1.65 16.08 4.08
CA GLN A 131 0.71 16.11 5.18
C GLN A 131 -0.71 15.84 4.72
N ARG A 132 -1.18 16.46 3.62
CA ARG A 132 -2.51 16.21 3.05
C ARG A 132 -2.70 14.75 2.68
N VAL A 133 -1.71 14.13 2.05
CA VAL A 133 -1.79 12.69 1.69
C VAL A 133 -1.86 11.81 2.93
N ASN A 134 -1.10 12.12 4.00
CA ASN A 134 -1.18 11.39 5.26
C ASN A 134 -2.56 11.53 5.92
N ASP A 135 -3.13 12.73 5.91
CA ASP A 135 -4.46 12.99 6.48
C ASP A 135 -5.54 12.22 5.72
N LEU A 136 -5.48 12.18 4.38
CA LEU A 136 -6.38 11.36 3.55
C LEU A 136 -6.28 9.86 3.86
N LEU A 137 -5.08 9.33 4.05
CA LEU A 137 -4.89 7.92 4.42
C LEU A 137 -5.50 7.62 5.80
N LEU A 138 -5.37 8.54 6.75
CA LEU A 138 -5.99 8.41 8.08
C LEU A 138 -7.52 8.51 8.02
N GLU A 139 -8.07 9.42 7.22
CA GLU A 139 -9.51 9.53 7.00
C GLU A 139 -10.09 8.27 6.36
N LEU A 140 -9.42 7.71 5.34
CA LEU A 140 -9.84 6.46 4.71
C LEU A 140 -9.89 5.30 5.73
N ALA A 141 -8.91 5.24 6.64
CA ALA A 141 -8.91 4.24 7.72
C ALA A 141 -9.93 4.52 8.83
N ALA A 142 -10.33 5.79 9.02
CA ALA A 142 -11.28 6.17 10.08
C ALA A 142 -12.74 5.95 9.67
N ARG A 143 -13.09 6.13 8.39
CA ARG A 143 -14.46 5.92 7.87
C ARG A 143 -14.98 4.52 8.16
N GLU A 144 -14.10 3.52 8.11
CA GLU A 144 -14.45 2.13 8.39
C GLU A 144 -14.72 1.83 9.88
N ARG A 145 -14.34 2.75 10.79
CA ARG A 145 -14.61 2.61 12.24
C ARG A 145 -15.94 3.22 12.69
N GLY A 146 -16.53 4.05 11.83
CA GLY A 146 -17.77 4.78 12.14
C GLY A 146 -19.05 4.05 11.72
N ASP A 147 -18.95 2.97 10.95
CA ASP A 147 -20.08 2.18 10.44
C ASP A 147 -20.36 0.91 11.27
N GLU A 148 -19.74 0.74 12.43
CA GLU A 148 -20.06 -0.26 13.45
C GLU A 148 -20.86 0.44 14.57
#